data_09fbbbfcff633788a358db8f8b2b0a28
#
_entry.id   09fbbbfcff633788a358db8f8b2b0a28
#
_cell.length_a   1.000
_cell.length_b   1.000
_cell.length_c   1.000
_cell.angle_alpha   90.00
_cell.angle_beta   90.00
_cell.angle_gamma   90.00
#
_symmetry.space_group_name_H-M   'P 1'
#
loop_
_entity.id
_entity.type
_entity.pdbx_description
1 polymer ?
#
loop_
_entity_poly.entity_id
_entity_poly.type
_entity_poly.pdbx_seq_one_letter_code
_entity_poly.pdbx_strand_id
1 'polypeptide(L)'
;MTAFQPVLLGSETCAYAMARAFHSAYGLKSLVYGRMQLSVTKFSSIMEPTFFADFTEPESFRRHMVEAGRRLTSERPDTTFLLIACGDDYSELLSRYKDELKPYFTFVSVDADLHDRLSNKTSFYELCAQYDLPHPLTFVLDKAGAAAGKHHDLPFGFPVAVKPANSVEYLHVDFPGRKKAFILHTPEELAHVVSAI
;
A
#
# COMPACT_ATOMS: atom_id res chain seq x y z
N MET A 1 -16.28 27.73 7.38
CA MET A 1 -15.69 26.39 7.11
C MET A 1 -14.24 26.45 7.55
N THR A 2 -13.80 25.50 8.36
CA THR A 2 -12.39 25.39 8.75
C THR A 2 -11.57 25.16 7.48
N ALA A 3 -10.49 25.92 7.29
CA ALA A 3 -9.60 25.73 6.15
C ALA A 3 -8.91 24.37 6.26
N PHE A 4 -8.79 23.64 5.17
CA PHE A 4 -8.03 22.39 5.15
C PHE A 4 -7.03 22.36 4.00
N GLN A 5 -5.97 21.56 4.18
CA GLN A 5 -4.90 21.39 3.21
C GLN A 5 -4.64 19.90 3.00
N PRO A 6 -4.80 19.37 1.77
CA PRO A 6 -4.39 18.01 1.46
C PRO A 6 -2.87 17.85 1.53
N VAL A 7 -2.43 16.79 2.19
CA VAL A 7 -1.04 16.34 2.31
C VAL A 7 -0.98 14.90 1.83
N LEU A 8 -0.33 14.65 0.70
CA LEU A 8 -0.32 13.36 0.03
C LEU A 8 1.05 12.68 0.21
N LEU A 9 1.04 11.42 0.57
CA LEU A 9 2.24 10.58 0.66
C LEU A 9 2.34 9.71 -0.59
N GLY A 10 3.39 9.93 -1.37
CA GLY A 10 3.64 9.24 -2.65
C GLY A 10 3.92 10.21 -3.78
N SER A 11 4.51 9.73 -4.85
CA SER A 11 4.87 10.52 -6.03
C SER A 11 4.35 9.92 -7.34
N GLU A 12 3.61 8.83 -7.26
CA GLU A 12 3.08 8.09 -8.39
C GLU A 12 1.73 8.63 -8.88
N THR A 13 1.17 7.94 -9.85
CA THR A 13 -0.12 8.29 -10.47
C THR A 13 -1.27 8.37 -9.45
N CYS A 14 -1.24 7.55 -8.39
CA CYS A 14 -2.26 7.61 -7.34
C CYS A 14 -2.26 8.95 -6.60
N ALA A 15 -1.07 9.48 -6.24
CA ALA A 15 -0.95 10.80 -5.62
C ALA A 15 -1.44 11.91 -6.56
N TYR A 16 -1.11 11.84 -7.85
CA TYR A 16 -1.62 12.78 -8.84
C TYR A 16 -3.14 12.71 -9.01
N ALA A 17 -3.71 11.50 -9.05
CA ALA A 17 -5.16 11.34 -9.15
C ALA A 17 -5.89 11.93 -7.93
N MET A 18 -5.34 11.74 -6.73
CA MET A 18 -5.87 12.35 -5.50
C MET A 18 -5.76 13.88 -5.52
N ALA A 19 -4.61 14.42 -5.93
CA ALA A 19 -4.43 15.88 -6.08
C ALA A 19 -5.42 16.47 -7.08
N ARG A 20 -5.68 15.80 -8.20
CA ARG A 20 -6.70 16.22 -9.17
C ARG A 20 -8.09 16.26 -8.56
N ALA A 21 -8.46 15.26 -7.76
CA ALA A 21 -9.76 15.24 -7.10
C ALA A 21 -9.94 16.43 -6.16
N PHE A 22 -8.95 16.74 -5.32
CA PHE A 22 -8.97 17.91 -4.46
C PHE A 22 -8.99 19.23 -5.23
N HIS A 23 -8.20 19.32 -6.28
CA HIS A 23 -8.19 20.53 -7.11
C HIS A 23 -9.52 20.74 -7.83
N SER A 24 -10.09 19.70 -8.40
CA SER A 24 -11.38 19.80 -9.11
C SER A 24 -12.55 20.14 -8.19
N ALA A 25 -12.55 19.60 -6.96
CA ALA A 25 -13.64 19.80 -6.02
C ALA A 25 -13.54 21.12 -5.23
N TYR A 26 -12.31 21.55 -4.91
CA TYR A 26 -12.08 22.61 -3.95
C TYR A 26 -11.12 23.72 -4.44
N GLY A 27 -10.54 23.60 -5.62
CA GLY A 27 -9.53 24.53 -6.14
C GLY A 27 -8.19 24.48 -5.40
N LEU A 28 -7.96 23.48 -4.52
CA LEU A 28 -6.78 23.41 -3.68
C LEU A 28 -5.60 22.75 -4.41
N LYS A 29 -4.39 23.24 -4.14
CA LYS A 29 -3.16 22.49 -4.42
C LYS A 29 -2.86 21.55 -3.26
N SER A 30 -2.27 20.41 -3.56
CA SER A 30 -1.87 19.42 -2.54
C SER A 30 -0.39 19.54 -2.23
N LEU A 31 -0.02 19.51 -0.95
CA LEU A 31 1.36 19.24 -0.53
C LEU A 31 1.64 17.77 -0.78
N VAL A 32 2.83 17.45 -1.28
CA VAL A 32 3.20 16.07 -1.62
C VAL A 32 4.56 15.74 -1.02
N TYR A 33 4.63 14.63 -0.29
CA TYR A 33 5.87 14.08 0.24
C TYR A 33 6.12 12.71 -0.36
N GLY A 34 7.31 12.49 -0.89
CA GLY A 34 7.64 11.23 -1.56
C GLY A 34 9.13 10.97 -1.66
N ARG A 35 9.48 9.77 -2.15
CA ARG A 35 10.88 9.34 -2.31
C ARG A 35 11.50 9.84 -3.61
N MET A 36 10.72 9.90 -4.69
CA MET A 36 11.25 10.16 -6.03
C MET A 36 10.51 11.29 -6.73
N GLN A 37 11.25 12.04 -7.54
CA GLN A 37 10.71 13.03 -8.46
C GLN A 37 10.20 12.36 -9.74
N LEU A 38 8.95 11.93 -9.74
CA LEU A 38 8.33 11.46 -10.98
C LEU A 38 7.73 12.61 -11.78
N SER A 39 7.66 12.45 -13.10
CA SER A 39 7.19 13.51 -14.00
C SER A 39 5.80 14.01 -13.69
N VAL A 40 4.90 13.11 -13.28
CA VAL A 40 3.50 13.43 -12.94
C VAL A 40 3.37 14.37 -11.72
N THR A 41 4.31 14.30 -10.79
CA THR A 41 4.38 15.18 -9.62
C THR A 41 5.25 16.41 -9.86
N LYS A 42 6.42 16.22 -10.46
CA LYS A 42 7.41 17.29 -10.66
C LYS A 42 6.87 18.47 -11.49
N PHE A 43 6.13 18.17 -12.55
CA PHE A 43 5.63 19.18 -13.49
C PHE A 43 4.15 19.56 -13.29
N SER A 44 3.55 19.06 -12.22
CA SER A 44 2.15 19.37 -11.91
C SER A 44 1.99 20.76 -11.32
N SER A 45 1.08 21.57 -11.87
CA SER A 45 0.72 22.88 -11.35
C SER A 45 -0.21 22.83 -10.12
N ILE A 46 -0.76 21.66 -9.80
CA ILE A 46 -1.72 21.44 -8.71
C ILE A 46 -1.09 20.72 -7.50
N MET A 47 0.22 20.52 -7.51
CA MET A 47 0.98 19.84 -6.47
C MET A 47 2.19 20.67 -6.06
N GLU A 48 2.54 20.61 -4.77
CA GLU A 48 3.74 21.20 -4.18
C GLU A 48 4.60 20.07 -3.59
N PRO A 49 5.51 19.50 -4.40
CA PRO A 49 6.24 18.31 -4.01
C PRO A 49 7.49 18.60 -3.18
N THR A 50 7.72 17.76 -2.18
CA THR A 50 8.96 17.66 -1.39
C THR A 50 9.44 16.22 -1.44
N PHE A 51 10.73 15.99 -1.77
CA PHE A 51 11.27 14.65 -1.95
C PHE A 51 12.48 14.40 -1.06
N PHE A 52 12.52 13.22 -0.47
CA PHE A 52 13.64 12.69 0.30
C PHE A 52 13.97 11.29 -0.19
N ALA A 53 15.21 11.02 -0.56
CA ALA A 53 15.61 9.74 -1.14
C ALA A 53 15.36 8.55 -0.20
N ASP A 54 15.43 8.78 1.11
CA ASP A 54 15.24 7.85 2.21
C ASP A 54 13.82 7.84 2.78
N PHE A 55 12.84 8.45 2.09
CA PHE A 55 11.50 8.68 2.65
C PHE A 55 10.68 7.41 2.94
N THR A 56 11.06 6.27 2.39
CA THR A 56 10.43 4.98 2.70
C THR A 56 11.13 4.22 3.84
N GLU A 57 12.27 4.72 4.32
CA GLU A 57 12.91 4.18 5.52
C GLU A 57 12.12 4.63 6.76
N PRO A 58 11.72 3.71 7.66
CA PRO A 58 10.79 4.00 8.74
C PRO A 58 11.15 5.21 9.60
N GLU A 59 12.38 5.27 10.13
CA GLU A 59 12.83 6.37 10.97
C GLU A 59 12.99 7.69 10.21
N SER A 60 13.36 7.64 8.93
CA SER A 60 13.44 8.82 8.08
C SER A 60 12.06 9.39 7.79
N PHE A 61 11.10 8.54 7.43
CA PHE A 61 9.70 8.93 7.27
C PHE A 61 9.16 9.62 8.52
N ARG A 62 9.32 8.98 9.69
CA ARG A 62 8.89 9.52 10.98
C ARG A 62 9.45 10.92 11.21
N ARG A 63 10.78 11.06 11.10
CA ARG A 63 11.49 12.33 11.30
C ARG A 63 10.96 13.42 10.38
N HIS A 64 10.91 13.17 9.08
CA HIS A 64 10.48 14.16 8.09
C HIS A 64 9.01 14.56 8.28
N MET A 65 8.14 13.60 8.57
CA MET A 65 6.71 13.90 8.72
C MET A 65 6.39 14.61 10.04
N VAL A 66 7.05 14.27 11.14
CA VAL A 66 6.91 15.01 12.41
C VAL A 66 7.44 16.45 12.26
N GLU A 67 8.59 16.64 11.61
CA GLU A 67 9.15 17.97 11.35
C GLU A 67 8.23 18.79 10.43
N ALA A 68 7.74 18.21 9.34
CA ALA A 68 6.79 18.84 8.45
C ALA A 68 5.49 19.24 9.20
N GLY A 69 4.97 18.33 10.02
CA GLY A 69 3.78 18.58 10.82
C GLY A 69 3.95 19.75 11.78
N ARG A 70 5.04 19.79 12.54
CA ARG A 70 5.37 20.91 13.44
C ARG A 70 5.44 22.24 12.69
N ARG A 71 6.15 22.27 11.58
CA ARG A 71 6.28 23.49 10.75
C ARG A 71 4.92 23.92 10.21
N LEU A 72 4.16 23.01 9.59
CA LEU A 72 2.87 23.33 8.97
C LEU A 72 1.84 23.84 9.99
N THR A 73 1.74 23.22 11.15
CA THR A 73 0.80 23.65 12.21
C THR A 73 1.23 24.94 12.87
N SER A 74 2.53 25.25 12.95
CA SER A 74 3.04 26.52 13.44
C SER A 74 2.77 27.66 12.45
N GLU A 75 2.99 27.43 11.15
CA GLU A 75 2.79 28.43 10.11
C GLU A 75 1.30 28.72 9.83
N ARG A 76 0.45 27.72 10.00
CA ARG A 76 -0.99 27.77 9.66
C ARG A 76 -1.85 27.09 10.74
N PRO A 77 -1.96 27.68 11.95
CA PRO A 77 -2.61 27.04 13.12
C PRO A 77 -4.11 26.78 12.93
N ASP A 78 -4.78 27.54 12.08
CA ASP A 78 -6.21 27.38 11.79
C ASP A 78 -6.52 26.44 10.62
N THR A 79 -5.51 25.72 10.11
CA THR A 79 -5.65 24.82 8.97
C THR A 79 -5.61 23.35 9.41
N THR A 80 -6.61 22.57 9.00
CA THR A 80 -6.59 21.12 9.14
C THR A 80 -5.75 20.49 8.02
N PHE A 81 -4.68 19.81 8.37
CA PHE A 81 -3.84 19.08 7.41
C PHE A 81 -4.35 17.66 7.25
N LEU A 82 -4.96 17.37 6.09
CA LEU A 82 -5.53 16.07 5.77
C LEU A 82 -4.46 15.18 5.12
N LEU A 83 -3.92 14.21 5.87
CA LEU A 83 -2.84 13.33 5.43
C LEU A 83 -3.40 12.06 4.79
N ILE A 84 -2.94 11.74 3.58
CA ILE A 84 -3.43 10.63 2.79
C ILE A 84 -2.26 9.83 2.22
N ALA A 85 -2.19 8.55 2.55
CA ALA A 85 -1.27 7.60 1.95
C ALA A 85 -1.76 7.23 0.54
N CYS A 86 -0.91 7.38 -0.47
CA CYS A 86 -1.21 7.06 -1.86
C CYS A 86 -0.45 5.81 -2.36
N GLY A 87 0.12 5.02 -1.46
CA GLY A 87 0.80 3.76 -1.72
C GLY A 87 0.77 2.86 -0.47
N ASP A 88 0.96 1.56 -0.68
CA ASP A 88 0.89 0.56 0.38
C ASP A 88 1.98 0.75 1.43
N ASP A 89 3.21 1.07 1.01
CA ASP A 89 4.35 1.40 1.85
C ASP A 89 4.08 2.60 2.77
N TYR A 90 3.47 3.66 2.22
CA TYR A 90 3.09 4.83 3.02
C TYR A 90 1.91 4.55 3.95
N SER A 91 1.00 3.66 3.57
CA SER A 91 -0.09 3.21 4.44
C SER A 91 0.43 2.45 5.66
N GLU A 92 1.42 1.58 5.46
CA GLU A 92 2.13 0.87 6.53
C GLU A 92 2.82 1.85 7.48
N LEU A 93 3.63 2.77 6.93
CA LEU A 93 4.36 3.77 7.73
C LEU A 93 3.40 4.69 8.51
N LEU A 94 2.29 5.09 7.89
CA LEU A 94 1.26 5.88 8.56
C LEU A 94 0.61 5.13 9.72
N SER A 95 0.37 3.84 9.56
CA SER A 95 -0.17 2.95 10.60
C SER A 95 0.81 2.81 11.77
N ARG A 96 2.09 2.62 11.46
CA ARG A 96 3.18 2.43 12.43
C ARG A 96 3.42 3.67 13.30
N TYR A 97 3.39 4.86 12.71
CA TYR A 97 3.70 6.12 13.39
C TYR A 97 2.48 7.00 13.65
N LYS A 98 1.28 6.42 13.61
CA LYS A 98 0.01 7.16 13.73
C LYS A 98 -0.07 8.06 14.96
N ASP A 99 0.41 7.60 16.11
CA ASP A 99 0.28 8.35 17.38
C ASP A 99 1.22 9.56 17.43
N GLU A 100 2.37 9.50 16.75
CA GLU A 100 3.28 10.63 16.61
C GLU A 100 2.80 11.65 15.58
N LEU A 101 1.99 11.22 14.59
CA LEU A 101 1.49 12.07 13.52
C LEU A 101 0.13 12.73 13.82
N LYS A 102 -0.71 12.10 14.64
CA LYS A 102 -2.02 12.62 15.06
C LYS A 102 -2.01 14.06 15.62
N PRO A 103 -0.97 14.52 16.35
CA PRO A 103 -0.94 15.91 16.82
C PRO A 103 -0.92 16.97 15.72
N TYR A 104 -0.53 16.58 14.50
CA TYR A 104 -0.30 17.50 13.39
C TYR A 104 -1.23 17.29 12.21
N PHE A 105 -1.72 16.07 12.03
CA PHE A 105 -2.47 15.66 10.85
C PHE A 105 -3.77 14.98 11.22
N THR A 106 -4.78 15.18 10.38
CA THR A 106 -6.02 14.41 10.39
C THR A 106 -5.93 13.34 9.30
N PHE A 107 -6.14 12.08 9.65
CA PHE A 107 -6.09 10.95 8.73
C PHE A 107 -6.86 9.75 9.25
N VAL A 108 -7.14 8.80 8.37
CA VAL A 108 -7.70 7.49 8.71
C VAL A 108 -6.59 6.46 8.62
N SER A 109 -6.39 5.70 9.70
CA SER A 109 -5.45 4.59 9.75
C SER A 109 -5.93 3.57 10.80
N VAL A 110 -5.52 2.32 10.63
CA VAL A 110 -5.71 1.25 11.61
C VAL A 110 -4.44 1.07 12.46
N ASP A 111 -4.48 0.23 13.48
CA ASP A 111 -3.27 -0.17 14.22
C ASP A 111 -2.33 -0.98 13.33
N ALA A 112 -1.03 -0.92 13.60
CA ALA A 112 -0.01 -1.59 12.79
C ALA A 112 -0.27 -3.10 12.68
N ASP A 113 -0.60 -3.77 13.79
CA ASP A 113 -0.92 -5.21 13.78
C ASP A 113 -2.13 -5.53 12.88
N LEU A 114 -3.16 -4.68 12.91
CA LEU A 114 -4.31 -4.86 12.04
C LEU A 114 -3.95 -4.56 10.58
N HIS A 115 -3.13 -3.53 10.33
CA HIS A 115 -2.62 -3.22 8.99
C HIS A 115 -1.88 -4.42 8.41
N ASP A 116 -0.96 -5.01 9.17
CA ASP A 116 -0.18 -6.18 8.73
C ASP A 116 -1.07 -7.37 8.39
N ARG A 117 -2.09 -7.64 9.22
CA ARG A 117 -3.07 -8.70 8.97
C ARG A 117 -3.94 -8.43 7.73
N LEU A 118 -4.31 -7.19 7.47
CA LEU A 118 -5.10 -6.80 6.29
C LEU A 118 -4.26 -6.81 4.99
N SER A 119 -2.98 -6.50 5.09
CA SER A 119 -2.06 -6.43 3.94
C SER A 119 -1.54 -7.78 3.48
N ASN A 120 -1.40 -8.75 4.40
CA ASN A 120 -1.02 -10.12 4.09
C ASN A 120 -2.25 -10.92 3.64
N LYS A 121 -2.20 -11.52 2.44
CA LYS A 121 -3.34 -12.22 1.85
C LYS A 121 -3.81 -13.42 2.66
N THR A 122 -2.89 -14.14 3.30
CA THR A 122 -3.25 -15.31 4.13
C THR A 122 -4.07 -14.86 5.34
N SER A 123 -3.53 -13.97 6.15
CA SER A 123 -4.23 -13.45 7.33
C SER A 123 -5.47 -12.63 6.99
N PHE A 124 -5.48 -11.96 5.82
CA PHE A 124 -6.68 -11.29 5.32
C PHE A 124 -7.84 -12.27 5.07
N TYR A 125 -7.59 -13.40 4.43
CA TYR A 125 -8.63 -14.42 4.20
C TYR A 125 -9.04 -15.15 5.49
N GLU A 126 -8.11 -15.32 6.44
CA GLU A 126 -8.45 -15.80 7.79
C GLU A 126 -9.38 -14.83 8.52
N LEU A 127 -9.13 -13.52 8.41
CA LEU A 127 -10.04 -12.48 8.92
C LEU A 127 -11.40 -12.52 8.23
N CYS A 128 -11.44 -12.67 6.92
CA CYS A 128 -12.69 -12.81 6.19
C CYS A 128 -13.52 -14.00 6.70
N ALA A 129 -12.87 -15.14 6.89
CA ALA A 129 -13.53 -16.33 7.45
C ALA A 129 -13.99 -16.11 8.89
N GLN A 130 -13.18 -15.46 9.74
CA GLN A 130 -13.52 -15.15 11.13
C GLN A 130 -14.76 -14.26 11.26
N TYR A 131 -14.94 -13.32 10.32
CA TYR A 131 -16.06 -12.37 10.33
C TYR A 131 -17.17 -12.70 9.35
N ASP A 132 -17.18 -13.92 8.80
CA ASP A 132 -18.17 -14.39 7.82
C ASP A 132 -18.32 -13.45 6.60
N LEU A 133 -17.18 -12.89 6.14
CA LEU A 133 -17.14 -12.02 4.97
C LEU A 133 -16.95 -12.86 3.70
N PRO A 134 -17.74 -12.62 2.65
CA PRO A 134 -17.56 -13.30 1.37
C PRO A 134 -16.17 -13.08 0.81
N HIS A 135 -15.47 -14.16 0.49
CA HIS A 135 -14.14 -14.14 -0.13
C HIS A 135 -13.95 -15.33 -1.08
N PRO A 136 -13.04 -15.24 -2.04
CA PRO A 136 -12.73 -16.37 -2.91
C PRO A 136 -12.21 -17.56 -2.10
N LEU A 137 -12.58 -18.78 -2.50
CA LEU A 137 -11.97 -20.00 -1.96
C LEU A 137 -10.46 -19.90 -2.16
N THR A 138 -9.72 -20.10 -1.08
CA THR A 138 -8.27 -19.88 -1.07
C THR A 138 -7.57 -21.09 -0.48
N PHE A 139 -6.51 -21.51 -1.15
CA PHE A 139 -5.59 -22.54 -0.69
C PHE A 139 -4.19 -21.93 -0.56
N VAL A 140 -3.63 -21.97 0.66
CA VAL A 140 -2.29 -21.45 0.91
C VAL A 140 -1.27 -22.55 0.70
N LEU A 141 -0.33 -22.33 -0.20
CA LEU A 141 0.74 -23.27 -0.53
C LEU A 141 2.08 -22.66 -0.13
N ASP A 142 2.74 -23.27 0.84
CA ASP A 142 4.10 -22.96 1.23
C ASP A 142 5.11 -23.87 0.51
N LYS A 143 6.40 -23.61 0.68
CA LYS A 143 7.47 -24.40 0.06
C LYS A 143 7.42 -25.88 0.46
N ALA A 144 7.11 -26.17 1.71
CA ALA A 144 7.01 -27.56 2.19
C ALA A 144 5.81 -28.29 1.59
N GLY A 145 4.67 -27.61 1.51
CA GLY A 145 3.47 -28.11 0.85
C GLY A 145 3.65 -28.31 -0.66
N ALA A 146 4.36 -27.41 -1.32
CA ALA A 146 4.72 -27.56 -2.73
C ALA A 146 5.59 -28.79 -2.97
N ALA A 147 6.63 -28.99 -2.16
CA ALA A 147 7.51 -30.16 -2.22
C ALA A 147 6.78 -31.46 -1.88
N ALA A 148 5.76 -31.41 -1.03
CA ALA A 148 4.89 -32.55 -0.69
C ALA A 148 3.77 -32.80 -1.72
N GLY A 149 3.70 -32.03 -2.80
CA GLY A 149 2.69 -32.21 -3.85
C GLY A 149 1.28 -31.75 -3.47
N LYS A 150 1.09 -30.97 -2.40
CA LYS A 150 -0.23 -30.50 -1.93
C LYS A 150 -1.00 -29.67 -2.98
N HIS A 151 -0.32 -29.15 -4.00
CA HIS A 151 -0.95 -28.44 -5.10
C HIS A 151 -1.82 -29.36 -6.00
N HIS A 152 -1.74 -30.67 -5.84
CA HIS A 152 -2.63 -31.63 -6.50
C HIS A 152 -3.97 -31.80 -5.78
N ASP A 153 -4.07 -31.39 -4.50
CA ASP A 153 -5.23 -31.62 -3.63
C ASP A 153 -6.02 -30.32 -3.38
N LEU A 154 -6.22 -29.50 -4.44
CA LEU A 154 -6.99 -28.28 -4.29
C LEU A 154 -8.45 -28.56 -3.91
N PRO A 155 -9.04 -27.81 -2.95
CA PRO A 155 -10.43 -27.97 -2.54
C PRO A 155 -11.43 -27.36 -3.53
N PHE A 156 -10.97 -26.92 -4.70
CA PHE A 156 -11.77 -26.28 -5.74
C PHE A 156 -11.20 -26.58 -7.14
N GLY A 157 -12.04 -26.39 -8.17
CA GLY A 157 -11.66 -26.66 -9.56
C GLY A 157 -10.96 -25.47 -10.27
N PHE A 158 -10.55 -25.72 -11.50
CA PHE A 158 -9.98 -24.73 -12.40
C PHE A 158 -11.08 -23.91 -13.11
N PRO A 159 -10.78 -22.65 -13.55
CA PRO A 159 -9.47 -21.98 -13.50
C PRO A 159 -9.11 -21.47 -12.09
N VAL A 160 -7.80 -21.41 -11.79
CA VAL A 160 -7.30 -20.88 -10.54
C VAL A 160 -6.39 -19.68 -10.75
N ALA A 161 -6.35 -18.76 -9.77
CA ALA A 161 -5.43 -17.62 -9.76
C ALA A 161 -4.34 -17.84 -8.71
N VAL A 162 -3.09 -18.01 -9.14
CA VAL A 162 -1.93 -18.09 -8.24
C VAL A 162 -1.33 -16.72 -8.05
N LYS A 163 -1.17 -16.31 -6.78
CA LYS A 163 -0.61 -15.01 -6.38
C LYS A 163 0.34 -15.19 -5.20
N PRO A 164 1.39 -14.36 -5.07
CA PRO A 164 2.22 -14.37 -3.88
C PRO A 164 1.40 -13.96 -2.65
N ALA A 165 1.66 -14.59 -1.51
CA ALA A 165 1.03 -14.22 -0.23
C ALA A 165 1.50 -12.82 0.19
N ASN A 166 2.80 -12.54 0.06
CA ASN A 166 3.40 -11.23 0.30
C ASN A 166 3.93 -10.62 -1.01
N SER A 167 3.35 -9.49 -1.41
CA SER A 167 3.72 -8.81 -2.65
C SER A 167 5.08 -8.12 -2.57
N VAL A 168 5.49 -7.67 -1.38
CA VAL A 168 6.78 -6.98 -1.17
C VAL A 168 7.94 -7.98 -1.23
N GLU A 169 7.83 -9.10 -0.52
CA GLU A 169 8.84 -10.17 -0.58
C GLU A 169 8.98 -10.71 -2.01
N TYR A 170 7.88 -10.83 -2.73
CA TYR A 170 7.87 -11.29 -4.12
C TYR A 170 8.64 -10.37 -5.09
N LEU A 171 8.85 -9.10 -4.76
CA LEU A 171 9.68 -8.20 -5.58
C LEU A 171 11.13 -8.65 -5.64
N HIS A 172 11.60 -9.38 -4.64
CA HIS A 172 12.98 -9.88 -4.53
C HIS A 172 13.16 -11.30 -5.10
N VAL A 173 12.06 -11.93 -5.56
CA VAL A 173 12.10 -13.26 -6.19
C VAL A 173 12.21 -13.08 -7.70
N ASP A 174 13.16 -13.77 -8.35
CA ASP A 174 13.34 -13.73 -9.81
C ASP A 174 13.38 -15.16 -10.37
N PHE A 175 12.56 -15.40 -11.41
CA PHE A 175 12.51 -16.64 -12.15
C PHE A 175 11.94 -16.41 -13.56
N PRO A 176 12.27 -17.27 -14.54
CA PRO A 176 11.77 -17.15 -15.91
C PRO A 176 10.24 -17.14 -15.99
N GLY A 177 9.67 -16.15 -16.67
CA GLY A 177 8.22 -16.04 -16.81
C GLY A 177 7.48 -15.47 -15.60
N ARG A 178 8.18 -14.87 -14.61
CA ARG A 178 7.60 -14.23 -13.44
C ARG A 178 6.49 -13.25 -13.79
N LYS A 179 5.33 -13.41 -13.13
CA LYS A 179 4.16 -12.52 -13.25
C LYS A 179 3.63 -12.17 -11.87
N LYS A 180 2.94 -11.04 -11.75
CA LYS A 180 2.26 -10.64 -10.51
C LYS A 180 1.13 -11.61 -10.13
N ALA A 181 0.52 -12.25 -11.12
CA ALA A 181 -0.49 -13.29 -10.94
C ALA A 181 -0.49 -14.22 -12.16
N PHE A 182 -0.78 -15.49 -11.91
CA PHE A 182 -0.96 -16.50 -12.94
C PHE A 182 -2.43 -16.93 -12.95
N ILE A 183 -3.07 -16.93 -14.11
CA ILE A 183 -4.38 -17.57 -14.29
C ILE A 183 -4.12 -18.89 -14.99
N LEU A 184 -4.47 -19.98 -14.35
CA LEU A 184 -4.15 -21.35 -14.75
C LEU A 184 -5.44 -22.13 -14.94
N HIS A 185 -5.49 -22.90 -16.01
CA HIS A 185 -6.69 -23.61 -16.44
C HIS A 185 -6.61 -25.11 -16.22
N THR A 186 -5.40 -25.65 -15.97
CA THR A 186 -5.18 -27.10 -15.80
C THR A 186 -4.24 -27.39 -14.64
N PRO A 187 -4.30 -28.63 -14.08
CA PRO A 187 -3.36 -29.09 -13.08
C PRO A 187 -1.89 -29.06 -13.54
N GLU A 188 -1.63 -29.35 -14.82
CA GLU A 188 -0.29 -29.38 -15.40
C GLU A 188 0.31 -27.95 -15.43
N GLU A 189 -0.48 -26.94 -15.78
CA GLU A 189 -0.06 -25.54 -15.71
C GLU A 189 0.28 -25.12 -14.27
N LEU A 190 -0.52 -25.59 -13.30
CA LEU A 190 -0.27 -25.30 -11.89
C LEU A 190 1.03 -25.97 -11.42
N ALA A 191 1.23 -27.25 -11.73
CA ALA A 191 2.45 -27.98 -11.40
C ALA A 191 3.69 -27.31 -12.00
N HIS A 192 3.61 -26.83 -13.25
CA HIS A 192 4.69 -26.11 -13.91
C HIS A 192 5.04 -24.80 -13.16
N VAL A 193 4.05 -23.99 -12.81
CA VAL A 193 4.27 -22.74 -12.08
C VAL A 193 4.82 -23.01 -10.67
N VAL A 194 4.29 -23.99 -9.94
CA VAL A 194 4.76 -24.37 -8.61
C VAL A 194 6.22 -24.84 -8.62
N SER A 195 6.63 -25.56 -9.68
CA SER A 195 8.02 -26.02 -9.82
C SER A 195 9.02 -24.92 -10.19
N ALA A 196 8.54 -23.77 -10.69
CA ALA A 196 9.37 -22.65 -11.10
C ALA A 196 9.59 -21.62 -9.98
N ILE A 197 8.81 -21.68 -8.90
CA ILE A 197 8.85 -20.76 -7.76
C ILE A 197 9.62 -21.40 -6.60
#